data_c6a8b31785f0ea4eea272ac03ecaba98
#
_entry.id   c6a8b31785f0ea4eea272ac03ecaba98
#
_cell.length_a   1.000
_cell.length_b   1.000
_cell.length_c   1.000
_cell.angle_alpha   90.00
_cell.angle_beta   90.00
_cell.angle_gamma   90.00
#
_symmetry.space_group_name_H-M   'P 1'
#
loop_
_entity.id
_entity.type
_entity.pdbx_description
1 polymer ?
#
loop_
_entity_poly.entity_id
_entity_poly.type
_entity_poly.pdbx_seq_one_letter_code
_entity_poly.pdbx_strand_id
1 'polypeptide(L)'
;MRIPALLAAVALGLAIPAALLAHVAVTGATPAAGSTVKTTKTITLAFDKPVDQSTAAASIVMTAMPGMPNHGEMLIRNFTTNWSPDRRTLTLKLPNALPKGTYEVRWQAADADGHAITGVVNFKVA
;
A
#
# COMPACT_ATOMS: atom_id res chain seq x y z
N MET A 1 0.14 -39.78 33.97
CA MET A 1 -0.73 -38.82 34.64
C MET A 1 -0.35 -37.39 34.45
N ARG A 2 0.91 -37.10 34.33
CA ARG A 2 1.37 -35.72 34.25
C ARG A 2 1.42 -35.16 32.85
N ILE A 3 1.29 -35.97 31.90
CA ILE A 3 1.41 -35.65 30.49
C ILE A 3 0.39 -34.61 29.99
N PRO A 4 -0.87 -34.62 30.44
CA PRO A 4 -1.86 -33.67 29.93
C PRO A 4 -1.52 -32.22 30.19
N ALA A 5 -0.80 -31.92 31.26
CA ALA A 5 -0.44 -30.56 31.58
C ALA A 5 0.52 -29.96 30.57
N LEU A 6 1.41 -30.76 29.99
CA LEU A 6 2.36 -30.29 29.00
C LEU A 6 1.70 -29.95 27.68
N LEU A 7 0.65 -30.69 27.31
CA LEU A 7 -0.05 -30.42 26.06
C LEU A 7 -0.79 -29.10 26.10
N ALA A 8 -1.32 -28.72 27.25
CA ALA A 8 -2.00 -27.44 27.39
C ALA A 8 -1.06 -26.26 27.17
N ALA A 9 0.18 -26.37 27.62
CA ALA A 9 1.14 -25.29 27.45
C ALA A 9 1.49 -25.07 25.97
N VAL A 10 1.58 -26.13 25.20
CA VAL A 10 1.89 -26.03 23.77
C VAL A 10 0.77 -25.31 23.01
N ALA A 11 -0.48 -25.59 23.36
CA ALA A 11 -1.63 -25.01 22.70
C ALA A 11 -1.66 -23.49 22.83
N LEU A 12 -1.22 -22.93 23.95
CA LEU A 12 -1.20 -21.48 24.18
C LEU A 12 -0.25 -20.76 23.26
N GLY A 13 0.87 -21.38 22.91
CA GLY A 13 1.86 -20.75 22.04
C GLY A 13 1.38 -20.55 20.60
N LEU A 14 0.35 -21.27 20.16
CA LEU A 14 -0.14 -21.17 18.79
C LEU A 14 -1.09 -20.01 18.55
N ALA A 15 -1.58 -19.36 19.61
CA ALA A 15 -2.56 -18.28 19.47
C ALA A 15 -1.92 -16.93 19.11
N ILE A 16 -0.63 -16.74 19.32
CA ILE A 16 0.03 -15.45 19.21
C ILE A 16 0.06 -14.89 17.79
N PRO A 17 0.39 -15.66 16.74
CA PRO A 17 0.52 -15.10 15.38
C PRO A 17 -0.79 -14.60 14.78
N ALA A 18 -1.93 -15.03 15.26
CA ALA A 18 -3.22 -14.66 14.67
C ALA A 18 -3.49 -13.17 14.73
N ALA A 19 -3.03 -12.46 15.76
CA ALA A 19 -3.25 -11.04 15.90
C ALA A 19 -2.50 -10.23 14.82
N LEU A 20 -1.36 -10.72 14.36
CA LEU A 20 -0.55 -10.03 13.34
C LEU A 20 -1.18 -10.10 11.94
N LEU A 21 -2.10 -11.04 11.72
CA LEU A 21 -2.77 -11.23 10.44
C LEU A 21 -4.01 -10.36 10.27
N ALA A 22 -4.40 -9.61 11.33
CA ALA A 22 -5.61 -8.80 11.30
C ALA A 22 -5.46 -7.53 10.45
N HIS A 23 -4.24 -7.05 10.23
CA HIS A 23 -4.00 -5.80 9.52
C HIS A 23 -3.87 -6.03 8.02
N VAL A 24 -4.42 -5.09 7.25
CA VAL A 24 -4.27 -5.09 5.81
C VAL A 24 -2.83 -4.68 5.45
N ALA A 25 -2.29 -5.27 4.40
CA ALA A 25 -0.95 -4.96 3.92
C ALA A 25 -0.94 -4.92 2.40
N VAL A 26 -0.05 -4.10 1.83
CA VAL A 26 0.22 -4.10 0.40
C VAL A 26 1.16 -5.26 0.09
N THR A 27 0.71 -6.17 -0.76
CA THR A 27 1.49 -7.33 -1.19
C THR A 27 2.16 -7.12 -2.54
N GLY A 28 1.76 -6.10 -3.28
CA GLY A 28 2.35 -5.77 -4.57
C GLY A 28 1.95 -4.39 -5.02
N ALA A 29 2.76 -3.82 -5.89
CA ALA A 29 2.50 -2.51 -6.46
C ALA A 29 3.06 -2.46 -7.88
N THR A 30 2.45 -1.61 -8.71
CA THR A 30 2.95 -1.29 -10.03
C THR A 30 2.87 0.22 -10.19
N PRO A 31 3.96 0.94 -10.40
CA PRO A 31 5.35 0.45 -10.39
C PRO A 31 5.74 -0.19 -9.06
N ALA A 32 6.62 -1.18 -9.11
CA ALA A 32 7.06 -1.88 -7.91
C ALA A 32 7.82 -0.95 -6.97
N ALA A 33 7.74 -1.22 -5.68
CA ALA A 33 8.46 -0.44 -4.68
C ALA A 33 9.96 -0.43 -4.97
N GLY A 34 10.55 0.76 -4.98
CA GLY A 34 11.98 0.94 -5.24
C GLY A 34 12.38 0.84 -6.70
N SER A 35 11.44 0.65 -7.62
CA SER A 35 11.75 0.50 -9.04
C SER A 35 11.94 1.84 -9.74
N THR A 36 12.56 1.78 -10.93
CA THR A 36 12.64 2.90 -11.85
C THR A 36 11.98 2.48 -13.16
N VAL A 37 11.03 3.29 -13.62
CA VAL A 37 10.32 3.05 -14.87
C VAL A 37 10.54 4.22 -15.82
N LYS A 38 10.36 3.99 -17.12
CA LYS A 38 10.51 5.05 -18.11
C LYS A 38 9.29 5.97 -18.16
N THR A 39 8.11 5.41 -17.94
CA THR A 39 6.87 6.15 -17.97
C THR A 39 5.80 5.39 -17.20
N THR A 40 4.84 6.10 -16.67
CA THR A 40 3.66 5.46 -16.06
C THR A 40 2.47 6.40 -16.12
N LYS A 41 1.30 5.83 -16.41
CA LYS A 41 -0.01 6.49 -16.36
C LYS A 41 -0.96 5.76 -15.43
N THR A 42 -0.55 4.63 -14.90
CA THR A 42 -1.37 3.80 -14.05
C THR A 42 -0.55 3.30 -12.89
N ILE A 43 -1.09 3.42 -11.69
CA ILE A 43 -0.48 2.93 -10.47
C ILE A 43 -1.46 1.96 -9.84
N THR A 44 -0.97 0.78 -9.44
CA THR A 44 -1.82 -0.20 -8.74
C THR A 44 -1.22 -0.56 -7.41
N LEU A 45 -2.09 -0.76 -6.42
CA LEU A 45 -1.75 -1.29 -5.11
C LEU A 45 -2.59 -2.53 -4.87
N ALA A 46 -1.93 -3.65 -4.63
CA ALA A 46 -2.59 -4.90 -4.28
C ALA A 46 -2.50 -5.13 -2.79
N PHE A 47 -3.64 -5.42 -2.17
CA PHE A 47 -3.74 -5.66 -0.73
C PHE A 47 -3.98 -7.14 -0.47
N ASP A 48 -3.54 -7.62 0.68
CA ASP A 48 -3.70 -9.02 1.06
C ASP A 48 -5.11 -9.36 1.53
N LYS A 49 -5.94 -8.35 1.79
CA LYS A 49 -7.30 -8.49 2.29
C LYS A 49 -8.21 -7.46 1.65
N PRO A 50 -9.52 -7.72 1.61
CA PRO A 50 -10.46 -6.68 1.16
C PRO A 50 -10.36 -5.44 2.04
N VAL A 51 -10.45 -4.28 1.40
CA VAL A 51 -10.33 -2.97 2.03
C VAL A 51 -11.70 -2.32 2.07
N ASP A 52 -11.99 -1.63 3.16
CA ASP A 52 -13.16 -0.77 3.24
C ASP A 52 -12.90 0.48 2.42
N GLN A 53 -13.53 0.56 1.25
CA GLN A 53 -13.32 1.65 0.30
C GLN A 53 -13.64 3.02 0.88
N SER A 54 -14.61 3.08 1.79
CA SER A 54 -15.02 4.35 2.38
C SER A 54 -13.95 4.97 3.27
N THR A 55 -13.02 4.18 3.75
CA THR A 55 -11.93 4.63 4.62
C THR A 55 -10.60 4.74 3.89
N ALA A 56 -10.54 4.28 2.64
CA ALA A 56 -9.31 4.24 1.88
C ALA A 56 -9.04 5.57 1.21
N ALA A 57 -7.77 5.94 1.16
CA ALA A 57 -7.30 7.12 0.45
C ALA A 57 -5.89 6.87 -0.05
N ALA A 58 -5.53 7.51 -1.15
CA ALA A 58 -4.19 7.48 -1.68
C ALA A 58 -3.84 8.85 -2.25
N SER A 59 -2.57 9.22 -2.13
CA SER A 59 -2.03 10.42 -2.74
C SER A 59 -0.74 10.09 -3.46
N ILE A 60 -0.46 10.83 -4.53
CA ILE A 60 0.76 10.71 -5.30
C ILE A 60 1.55 11.98 -5.05
N VAL A 61 2.78 11.83 -4.55
CA VAL A 61 3.63 12.96 -4.19
C VAL A 61 4.94 12.86 -4.95
N MET A 62 5.29 13.91 -5.70
CA MET A 62 6.62 14.04 -6.27
C MET A 62 7.53 14.63 -5.20
N THR A 63 8.57 13.90 -4.82
CA THR A 63 9.48 14.31 -3.75
C THR A 63 10.77 14.90 -4.30
N ALA A 64 11.12 14.63 -5.55
CA ALA A 64 12.29 15.19 -6.21
C ALA A 64 12.12 15.12 -7.72
N MET A 65 12.82 15.98 -8.45
CA MET A 65 12.89 15.94 -9.91
C MET A 65 14.32 16.24 -10.37
N PRO A 66 14.69 15.80 -11.60
CA PRO A 66 16.03 16.04 -12.11
C PRO A 66 16.36 17.54 -12.13
N GLY A 67 17.54 17.89 -11.62
CA GLY A 67 17.99 19.27 -11.58
C GLY A 67 17.39 20.12 -10.46
N MET A 68 16.41 19.60 -9.73
CA MET A 68 15.75 20.33 -8.65
C MET A 68 15.43 19.38 -7.48
N PRO A 69 16.45 18.82 -6.82
CA PRO A 69 16.19 17.82 -5.77
C PRO A 69 15.54 18.39 -4.51
N ASN A 70 15.59 19.71 -4.32
CA ASN A 70 15.10 20.36 -3.10
C ASN A 70 13.89 21.26 -3.35
N HIS A 71 13.09 20.96 -4.37
CA HIS A 71 11.94 21.81 -4.68
C HIS A 71 10.78 21.69 -3.70
N GLY A 72 10.88 20.77 -2.75
CA GLY A 72 9.78 20.45 -1.86
C GLY A 72 8.83 19.43 -2.46
N GLU A 73 7.87 19.01 -1.67
CA GLU A 73 6.88 18.01 -2.11
C GLU A 73 5.82 18.64 -2.99
N MET A 74 5.46 17.94 -4.06
CA MET A 74 4.40 18.38 -4.97
C MET A 74 3.35 17.29 -5.09
N LEU A 75 2.10 17.63 -4.74
CA LEU A 75 0.99 16.70 -4.88
C LEU A 75 0.56 16.61 -6.34
N ILE A 76 0.41 15.39 -6.82
CA ILE A 76 -0.19 15.11 -8.11
C ILE A 76 -1.67 14.84 -7.87
N ARG A 77 -2.53 15.77 -8.25
CA ARG A 77 -3.96 15.72 -7.89
C ARG A 77 -4.84 15.16 -9.01
N ASN A 78 -4.32 15.12 -10.23
CA ASN A 78 -5.12 14.84 -11.41
C ASN A 78 -5.10 13.34 -11.72
N PHE A 79 -5.84 12.57 -10.94
CA PHE A 79 -6.00 11.14 -11.19
C PHE A 79 -7.36 10.68 -10.69
N THR A 80 -7.80 9.53 -11.19
CA THR A 80 -9.02 8.87 -10.74
C THR A 80 -8.67 7.55 -10.07
N THR A 81 -9.52 7.12 -9.15
CA THR A 81 -9.34 5.87 -8.42
C THR A 81 -10.40 4.86 -8.80
N ASN A 82 -10.01 3.59 -8.81
CA ASN A 82 -10.91 2.50 -9.12
C ASN A 82 -10.53 1.27 -8.31
N TRP A 83 -11.53 0.60 -7.73
CA TRP A 83 -11.32 -0.61 -6.95
C TRP A 83 -11.75 -1.84 -7.73
N SER A 84 -11.03 -2.93 -7.57
CA SER A 84 -11.45 -4.22 -8.10
C SER A 84 -12.72 -4.70 -7.38
N PRO A 85 -13.50 -5.60 -8.00
CA PRO A 85 -14.72 -6.12 -7.37
C PRO A 85 -14.48 -6.80 -6.01
N ASP A 86 -13.31 -7.43 -5.83
CA ASP A 86 -12.96 -8.08 -4.57
C ASP A 86 -12.37 -7.10 -3.55
N ARG A 87 -12.26 -5.79 -3.90
CA ARG A 87 -11.76 -4.72 -3.04
C ARG A 87 -10.33 -4.94 -2.57
N ARG A 88 -9.52 -5.66 -3.33
CA ARG A 88 -8.13 -5.93 -2.98
C ARG A 88 -7.13 -5.16 -3.84
N THR A 89 -7.57 -4.59 -4.95
CA THR A 89 -6.69 -3.84 -5.84
C THR A 89 -7.23 -2.44 -6.05
N LEU A 90 -6.41 -1.45 -5.74
CA LEU A 90 -6.68 -0.05 -6.01
C LEU A 90 -5.89 0.36 -7.24
N THR A 91 -6.56 0.94 -8.23
CA THR A 91 -5.93 1.48 -9.42
C THR A 91 -6.07 2.99 -9.44
N LEU A 92 -4.96 3.69 -9.62
CA LEU A 92 -4.92 5.14 -9.81
C LEU A 92 -4.60 5.39 -11.27
N LYS A 93 -5.49 6.05 -11.98
CA LYS A 93 -5.32 6.37 -13.41
C LYS A 93 -5.05 7.84 -13.59
N LEU A 94 -3.99 8.12 -14.34
CA LEU A 94 -3.58 9.48 -14.66
C LEU A 94 -3.91 9.78 -16.11
N PRO A 95 -4.42 10.99 -16.44
CA PRO A 95 -4.69 11.36 -17.82
C PRO A 95 -3.41 11.52 -18.64
N ASN A 96 -2.32 11.91 -17.97
CA ASN A 96 -1.01 12.09 -18.59
C ASN A 96 0.04 11.31 -17.82
N ALA A 97 1.09 10.87 -18.52
CA ALA A 97 2.21 10.21 -17.87
C ALA A 97 2.88 11.14 -16.87
N LEU A 98 3.35 10.57 -15.77
CA LEU A 98 4.06 11.32 -14.75
C LEU A 98 5.39 11.84 -15.32
N PRO A 99 5.76 13.10 -15.02
CA PRO A 99 7.08 13.62 -15.38
C PRO A 99 8.20 12.82 -14.72
N LYS A 100 9.40 12.96 -15.25
CA LYS A 100 10.58 12.35 -14.62
C LYS A 100 10.77 12.91 -13.23
N GLY A 101 11.03 12.03 -12.28
CA GLY A 101 11.19 12.41 -10.89
C GLY A 101 11.08 11.23 -9.95
N THR A 102 11.14 11.53 -8.67
CA THR A 102 10.98 10.55 -7.60
C THR A 102 9.61 10.75 -6.97
N TYR A 103 8.91 9.65 -6.74
CA TYR A 103 7.52 9.67 -6.28
C TYR A 103 7.30 8.78 -5.07
N GLU A 104 6.33 9.17 -4.27
CA GLU A 104 5.75 8.34 -3.21
C GLU A 104 4.25 8.24 -3.44
N VAL A 105 3.74 7.02 -3.38
CA VAL A 105 2.31 6.79 -3.27
C VAL A 105 2.02 6.55 -1.80
N ARG A 106 1.37 7.50 -1.16
CA ARG A 106 1.00 7.43 0.26
C ARG A 106 -0.44 6.97 0.34
N TRP A 107 -0.67 5.91 1.08
CA TRP A 107 -2.00 5.31 1.16
C TRP A 107 -2.40 5.10 2.61
N GLN A 108 -3.71 5.06 2.82
CA GLN A 108 -4.31 4.58 4.06
C GLN A 108 -5.48 3.68 3.72
N ALA A 109 -5.71 2.69 4.55
CA ALA A 109 -6.80 1.74 4.38
C ALA A 109 -7.16 1.14 5.73
N ALA A 110 -8.43 0.77 5.89
CA ALA A 110 -8.87 0.06 7.07
C ALA A 110 -9.34 -1.33 6.69
N ASP A 111 -9.11 -2.28 7.57
CA ASP A 111 -9.67 -3.63 7.44
C ASP A 111 -11.13 -3.66 7.91
N ALA A 112 -11.75 -4.84 7.89
CA ALA A 112 -13.14 -5.02 8.28
C ALA A 112 -13.38 -4.68 9.75
N ASP A 113 -12.33 -4.71 10.57
CA ASP A 113 -12.43 -4.40 12.00
C ASP A 113 -12.26 -2.89 12.28
N GLY A 114 -12.05 -2.10 11.25
CA GLY A 114 -11.90 -0.66 11.37
C GLY A 114 -10.50 -0.19 11.76
N HIS A 115 -9.50 -1.07 11.75
CA HIS A 115 -8.12 -0.69 12.04
C HIS A 115 -7.51 -0.02 10.82
N ALA A 116 -7.19 1.26 10.94
CA ALA A 116 -6.57 2.03 9.85
C ALA A 116 -5.06 1.83 9.85
N ILE A 117 -4.51 1.63 8.66
CA ILE A 117 -3.09 1.47 8.43
C ILE A 117 -2.67 2.39 7.31
N THR A 118 -1.47 2.94 7.41
CA THR A 118 -0.88 3.78 6.38
C THR A 118 0.39 3.12 5.85
N GLY A 119 0.73 3.46 4.62
CA GLY A 119 1.97 3.00 4.02
C GLY A 119 2.40 3.88 2.88
N VAL A 120 3.58 3.58 2.36
CA VAL A 120 4.21 4.33 1.28
C VAL A 120 4.83 3.36 0.30
N VAL A 121 4.64 3.62 -0.99
CA VAL A 121 5.34 2.92 -2.08
C VAL A 121 6.16 3.96 -2.84
N ASN A 122 7.46 3.74 -2.94
CA ASN A 122 8.39 4.65 -3.63
C ASN A 122 8.72 4.11 -5.02
N PHE A 123 8.82 5.00 -5.99
CA PHE A 123 9.35 4.65 -7.32
C PHE A 123 9.90 5.90 -8.00
N LYS A 124 10.62 5.69 -9.10
CA LYS A 124 11.17 6.76 -9.92
C LYS A 124 10.71 6.62 -11.36
N VAL A 125 10.57 7.76 -12.00
CA VAL A 125 10.38 7.85 -13.45
C VAL A 125 11.63 8.53 -14.01
N ALA A 126 12.34 7.81 -14.87
CA ALA A 126 13.59 8.32 -15.43
C ALA A 126 13.81 7.89 -16.87
#